data_a70079d1d951a8fcebf3f8450a4b6dda
#
_entry.id   a70079d1d951a8fcebf3f8450a4b6dda
#
_cell.length_a   1.000
_cell.length_b   1.000
_cell.length_c   1.000
_cell.angle_alpha   90.00
_cell.angle_beta   90.00
_cell.angle_gamma   90.00
#
_symmetry.space_group_name_H-M   'P 1'
#
loop_
_entity.id
_entity.type
_entity.pdbx_description
1 polymer ?
#
loop_
_entity_poly.entity_id
_entity_poly.type
_entity_poly.pdbx_seq_one_letter_code
_entity_poly.pdbx_strand_id
1 'polypeptide(L)'
;MPPNIDHYRGREQSFIKHLFLQRYLENAAPKLFLGRSTTLNFVDAFAGPWGNTDTESFSDTSFSLAISTLEGVRELLAARYNKDLKVRFRLCERNRASVSRLEAFAATKPAVDIKVFSGAFEENLSAIRAVCGDIPNSFTITFIDPTGWNVDSRPIFEFLKALKGEVLFNFMAEHVNRHAGWEPVEASFGRFLADPDWRPTFEALPAEWSNEKKILTLLERRMKQAGAARYLPNFAIPKPREERTKMRLMLGTYNRHGVEVFRTVQEDVKKIAIREWHNLKVVDSRQDSMFTVDAFIEAEVQRDGVGCPENMRAATAELDRLVREQPGITFESAVPLVSEQVAVRETHLKDIAVEQRKAGLLHFDLPPRKQKPQPDTKLYPATAEAADDRPTASL
;
A
#
# COMPACT_ATOMS: atom_id res chain seq x y z
N MET A 1 -1.13 -19.79 -3.52
CA MET A 1 0.32 -19.88 -3.84
C MET A 1 0.78 -18.52 -4.35
N PRO A 2 2.04 -18.07 -4.12
CA PRO A 2 2.53 -16.83 -4.70
C PRO A 2 2.56 -16.92 -6.24
N PRO A 3 2.57 -15.78 -6.96
CA PRO A 3 2.79 -15.78 -8.40
C PRO A 3 4.08 -16.50 -8.76
N ASN A 4 4.11 -17.19 -9.90
CA ASN A 4 5.34 -17.85 -10.35
C ASN A 4 6.35 -16.81 -10.86
N ILE A 5 7.50 -16.67 -10.21
CA ILE A 5 8.52 -15.67 -10.55
C ILE A 5 9.10 -15.87 -11.97
N ASP A 6 9.11 -17.08 -12.50
CA ASP A 6 9.60 -17.36 -13.86
C ASP A 6 8.80 -16.62 -14.93
N HIS A 7 7.51 -16.37 -14.71
CA HIS A 7 6.68 -15.55 -15.60
C HIS A 7 7.05 -14.06 -15.60
N TYR A 8 7.92 -13.64 -14.64
CA TYR A 8 8.31 -12.22 -14.46
C TYR A 8 9.79 -11.97 -14.77
N ARG A 9 10.51 -12.89 -15.43
CA ARG A 9 11.90 -12.65 -15.82
C ARG A 9 12.01 -11.38 -16.68
N GLY A 10 12.88 -10.44 -16.25
CA GLY A 10 12.99 -9.09 -16.83
C GLY A 10 11.90 -8.10 -16.43
N ARG A 11 10.94 -8.54 -15.60
CA ARG A 11 9.83 -7.73 -15.05
C ARG A 11 9.67 -7.97 -13.55
N GLU A 12 10.76 -8.21 -12.83
CA GLU A 12 10.77 -8.63 -11.43
C GLU A 12 10.05 -7.63 -10.51
N GLN A 13 10.05 -6.34 -10.87
CA GLN A 13 9.25 -5.32 -10.16
C GLN A 13 7.74 -5.55 -10.30
N SER A 14 7.29 -6.13 -11.42
CA SER A 14 5.88 -6.51 -11.60
C SER A 14 5.52 -7.72 -10.73
N PHE A 15 6.48 -8.64 -10.51
CA PHE A 15 6.32 -9.72 -9.55
C PHE A 15 6.04 -9.18 -8.15
N ILE A 16 6.86 -8.24 -7.64
CA ILE A 16 6.66 -7.65 -6.30
C ILE A 16 5.29 -6.98 -6.21
N LYS A 17 4.92 -6.19 -7.22
CA LYS A 17 3.62 -5.51 -7.27
C LYS A 17 2.45 -6.49 -7.22
N HIS A 18 2.48 -7.54 -8.03
CA HIS A 18 1.43 -8.55 -8.09
C HIS A 18 1.40 -9.43 -6.84
N LEU A 19 2.56 -9.79 -6.30
CA LEU A 19 2.66 -10.48 -5.02
C LEU A 19 2.06 -9.64 -3.88
N PHE A 20 2.35 -8.32 -3.88
CA PHE A 20 1.76 -7.41 -2.90
C PHE A 20 0.23 -7.35 -3.06
N LEU A 21 -0.27 -7.17 -4.29
CA LEU A 21 -1.71 -7.15 -4.55
C LEU A 21 -2.37 -8.42 -4.02
N GLN A 22 -1.84 -9.59 -4.37
CA GLN A 22 -2.36 -10.87 -3.89
C GLN A 22 -2.39 -10.94 -2.37
N ARG A 23 -1.25 -10.68 -1.70
CA ARG A 23 -1.14 -10.74 -0.24
C ARG A 23 -2.02 -9.71 0.45
N TYR A 24 -2.17 -8.52 -0.15
CA TYR A 24 -3.08 -7.52 0.37
C TYR A 24 -4.54 -8.01 0.34
N LEU A 25 -4.99 -8.55 -0.78
CA LEU A 25 -6.33 -9.10 -0.93
C LEU A 25 -6.58 -10.29 0.02
N GLU A 26 -5.62 -11.21 0.15
CA GLU A 26 -5.67 -12.34 1.09
C GLU A 26 -5.83 -11.88 2.56
N ASN A 27 -5.22 -10.76 2.94
CA ASN A 27 -5.27 -10.24 4.32
C ASN A 27 -6.45 -9.29 4.57
N ALA A 28 -6.85 -8.49 3.58
CA ALA A 28 -7.93 -7.50 3.71
C ALA A 28 -9.32 -8.13 3.55
N ALA A 29 -9.53 -9.00 2.54
CA ALA A 29 -10.84 -9.55 2.24
C ALA A 29 -11.48 -10.32 3.42
N PRO A 30 -10.76 -11.17 4.18
CA PRO A 30 -11.35 -11.81 5.36
C PRO A 30 -11.84 -10.81 6.42
N LYS A 31 -11.08 -9.73 6.66
CA LYS A 31 -11.46 -8.71 7.64
C LYS A 31 -12.70 -7.95 7.19
N LEU A 32 -12.84 -7.68 5.89
CA LEU A 32 -14.01 -7.03 5.30
C LEU A 32 -15.24 -7.93 5.39
N PHE A 33 -15.14 -9.17 4.95
CA PHE A 33 -16.25 -10.14 4.95
C PHE A 33 -16.68 -10.60 6.34
N LEU A 34 -15.75 -10.70 7.29
CA LEU A 34 -16.10 -11.00 8.70
C LEU A 34 -16.64 -9.77 9.43
N GLY A 35 -16.41 -8.57 8.90
CA GLY A 35 -17.01 -7.32 9.35
C GLY A 35 -18.45 -7.16 8.86
N ARG A 36 -18.74 -5.97 8.28
CA ARG A 36 -20.08 -5.61 7.82
C ARG A 36 -20.34 -5.87 6.33
N SER A 37 -19.29 -6.07 5.54
CA SER A 37 -19.41 -6.18 4.09
C SER A 37 -19.77 -7.60 3.67
N THR A 38 -20.83 -7.74 2.86
CA THR A 38 -21.20 -9.02 2.21
C THR A 38 -20.78 -9.06 0.76
N THR A 39 -20.44 -7.90 0.19
CA THR A 39 -20.03 -7.75 -1.20
C THR A 39 -18.72 -6.96 -1.27
N LEU A 40 -17.75 -7.50 -2.01
CA LEU A 40 -16.50 -6.84 -2.35
C LEU A 40 -16.47 -6.53 -3.84
N ASN A 41 -16.26 -5.28 -4.20
CA ASN A 41 -15.98 -4.89 -5.57
C ASN A 41 -14.47 -4.73 -5.72
N PHE A 42 -13.89 -5.40 -6.72
CA PHE A 42 -12.52 -5.16 -7.15
C PHE A 42 -12.55 -4.43 -8.50
N VAL A 43 -11.98 -3.24 -8.54
CA VAL A 43 -11.89 -2.40 -9.75
C VAL A 43 -10.44 -2.41 -10.20
N ASP A 44 -10.16 -2.91 -11.40
CA ASP A 44 -8.87 -2.76 -12.07
C ASP A 44 -8.98 -1.65 -13.12
N ALA A 45 -8.35 -0.52 -12.84
CA ALA A 45 -8.45 0.68 -13.66
C ALA A 45 -7.68 0.58 -14.99
N PHE A 46 -6.72 -0.37 -15.08
CA PHE A 46 -5.83 -0.56 -16.22
C PHE A 46 -5.63 -2.06 -16.48
N ALA A 47 -6.71 -2.78 -16.68
CA ALA A 47 -6.76 -4.24 -16.73
C ALA A 47 -6.21 -4.87 -18.02
N GLY A 48 -5.51 -4.10 -18.86
CA GLY A 48 -4.96 -4.62 -20.11
C GLY A 48 -3.95 -5.76 -19.88
N PRO A 49 -4.04 -6.84 -20.65
CA PRO A 49 -3.06 -7.92 -20.60
C PRO A 49 -1.76 -7.54 -21.31
N TRP A 50 -1.06 -6.53 -20.77
CA TRP A 50 0.17 -5.99 -21.35
C TRP A 50 1.38 -6.87 -21.01
N GLY A 51 2.08 -7.36 -22.08
CA GLY A 51 3.35 -8.05 -21.92
C GLY A 51 3.29 -9.27 -20.99
N ASN A 52 2.09 -9.90 -20.85
CA ASN A 52 1.92 -11.13 -20.11
C ASN A 52 2.63 -12.29 -20.81
N THR A 53 3.22 -13.19 -20.05
CA THR A 53 3.90 -14.40 -20.56
C THR A 53 2.89 -15.53 -20.76
N ASP A 54 1.93 -15.63 -19.85
CA ASP A 54 0.83 -16.59 -19.94
C ASP A 54 -0.34 -15.97 -20.72
N THR A 55 -0.46 -16.33 -22.00
CA THR A 55 -1.49 -15.82 -22.92
C THR A 55 -2.81 -16.60 -22.85
N GLU A 56 -2.84 -17.73 -22.16
CA GLU A 56 -4.02 -18.58 -22.03
C GLU A 56 -4.80 -18.29 -20.76
N SER A 57 -4.16 -18.44 -19.59
CA SER A 57 -4.82 -18.23 -18.29
C SER A 57 -4.64 -16.83 -17.73
N PHE A 58 -3.75 -16.02 -18.30
CA PHE A 58 -3.39 -14.68 -17.83
C PHE A 58 -2.92 -14.66 -16.36
N SER A 59 -2.30 -15.75 -15.89
CA SER A 59 -1.94 -15.94 -14.48
C SER A 59 -0.95 -14.91 -13.94
N ASP A 60 -0.23 -14.22 -14.82
CA ASP A 60 0.72 -13.13 -14.51
C ASP A 60 0.12 -11.71 -14.67
N THR A 61 -1.21 -11.60 -14.65
CA THR A 61 -1.92 -10.30 -14.70
C THR A 61 -2.59 -9.95 -13.37
N SER A 62 -2.78 -8.65 -13.11
CA SER A 62 -3.43 -8.14 -11.90
C SER A 62 -4.85 -8.69 -11.73
N PHE A 63 -5.65 -8.64 -12.79
CA PHE A 63 -7.05 -9.07 -12.73
C PHE A 63 -7.19 -10.58 -12.50
N SER A 64 -6.40 -11.42 -13.15
CA SER A 64 -6.47 -12.87 -12.96
C SER A 64 -6.04 -13.29 -11.56
N LEU A 65 -4.98 -12.66 -11.02
CA LEU A 65 -4.55 -12.84 -9.63
C LEU A 65 -5.63 -12.39 -8.64
N ALA A 66 -6.24 -11.24 -8.87
CA ALA A 66 -7.31 -10.75 -8.00
C ALA A 66 -8.53 -11.67 -8.01
N ILE A 67 -8.94 -12.16 -9.19
CA ILE A 67 -10.06 -13.10 -9.33
C ILE A 67 -9.76 -14.38 -8.55
N SER A 68 -8.64 -15.04 -8.83
CA SER A 68 -8.30 -16.31 -8.18
C SER A 68 -8.16 -16.16 -6.65
N THR A 69 -7.59 -15.06 -6.20
CA THR A 69 -7.40 -14.80 -4.78
C THR A 69 -8.72 -14.53 -4.06
N LEU A 70 -9.53 -13.61 -4.58
CA LEU A 70 -10.78 -13.20 -3.91
C LEU A 70 -11.86 -14.28 -3.98
N GLU A 71 -11.96 -15.01 -5.09
CA GLU A 71 -12.88 -16.16 -5.17
C GLU A 71 -12.46 -17.26 -4.19
N GLY A 72 -11.17 -17.58 -4.09
CA GLY A 72 -10.69 -18.56 -3.10
C GLY A 72 -10.96 -18.12 -1.65
N VAL A 73 -10.78 -16.85 -1.31
CA VAL A 73 -11.14 -16.31 0.01
C VAL A 73 -12.65 -16.38 0.24
N ARG A 74 -13.45 -15.99 -0.75
CA ARG A 74 -14.93 -16.03 -0.68
C ARG A 74 -15.42 -17.45 -0.41
N GLU A 75 -14.95 -18.43 -1.17
CA GLU A 75 -15.35 -19.84 -1.02
C GLU A 75 -14.99 -20.40 0.34
N LEU A 76 -13.74 -20.15 0.78
CA LEU A 76 -13.27 -20.59 2.10
C LEU A 76 -14.14 -20.02 3.24
N LEU A 77 -14.43 -18.72 3.19
CA LEU A 77 -15.20 -18.04 4.24
C LEU A 77 -16.70 -18.38 4.16
N ALA A 78 -17.27 -18.51 2.95
CA ALA A 78 -18.65 -18.92 2.77
C ALA A 78 -18.88 -20.32 3.36
N ALA A 79 -18.00 -21.28 3.03
CA ALA A 79 -18.07 -22.64 3.56
C ALA A 79 -17.88 -22.68 5.09
N ARG A 80 -16.92 -21.90 5.63
CA ARG A 80 -16.61 -21.91 7.07
C ARG A 80 -17.66 -21.25 7.93
N TYR A 81 -18.27 -20.18 7.46
CA TYR A 81 -19.18 -19.32 8.25
C TYR A 81 -20.63 -19.35 7.74
N ASN A 82 -20.93 -20.15 6.71
CA ASN A 82 -22.25 -20.25 6.06
C ASN A 82 -22.81 -18.87 5.68
N LYS A 83 -21.97 -18.01 5.05
CA LYS A 83 -22.33 -16.65 4.64
C LYS A 83 -22.49 -16.58 3.11
N ASP A 84 -23.51 -15.86 2.63
CA ASP A 84 -23.61 -15.46 1.23
C ASP A 84 -22.68 -14.26 0.98
N LEU A 85 -21.48 -14.56 0.49
CA LEU A 85 -20.45 -13.57 0.18
C LEU A 85 -20.31 -13.42 -1.33
N LYS A 86 -20.21 -12.20 -1.82
CA LYS A 86 -20.11 -11.87 -3.24
C LYS A 86 -18.84 -11.12 -3.55
N VAL A 87 -18.20 -11.46 -4.66
CA VAL A 87 -17.11 -10.67 -5.24
C VAL A 87 -17.51 -10.25 -6.65
N ARG A 88 -17.23 -9.01 -6.99
CA ARG A 88 -17.58 -8.41 -8.26
C ARG A 88 -16.34 -7.76 -8.87
N PHE A 89 -15.97 -8.14 -10.09
CA PHE A 89 -14.80 -7.62 -10.78
C PHE A 89 -15.21 -6.63 -11.86
N ARG A 90 -14.57 -5.45 -11.85
CA ARG A 90 -14.82 -4.34 -12.75
C ARG A 90 -13.50 -4.00 -13.43
N LEU A 91 -13.33 -4.45 -14.67
CA LEU A 91 -12.08 -4.38 -15.42
C LEU A 91 -12.19 -3.28 -16.46
N CYS A 92 -11.32 -2.26 -16.40
CA CYS A 92 -11.32 -1.15 -17.33
C CYS A 92 -10.08 -1.20 -18.23
N GLU A 93 -10.28 -1.07 -19.54
CA GLU A 93 -9.20 -1.09 -20.53
C GLU A 93 -9.53 -0.18 -21.72
N ARG A 94 -8.54 0.63 -22.11
CA ARG A 94 -8.67 1.59 -23.20
C ARG A 94 -8.46 0.98 -24.60
N ASN A 95 -7.53 0.02 -24.70
CA ASN A 95 -7.19 -0.60 -25.99
C ASN A 95 -8.25 -1.62 -26.41
N ARG A 96 -8.90 -1.40 -27.55
CA ARG A 96 -9.99 -2.25 -28.05
C ARG A 96 -9.60 -3.74 -28.24
N ALA A 97 -8.39 -4.01 -28.72
CA ALA A 97 -7.92 -5.39 -28.87
C ALA A 97 -7.75 -6.08 -27.52
N SER A 98 -7.26 -5.36 -26.50
CA SER A 98 -7.17 -5.85 -25.12
C SER A 98 -8.55 -6.03 -24.48
N VAL A 99 -9.50 -5.13 -24.76
CA VAL A 99 -10.92 -5.28 -24.33
C VAL A 99 -11.49 -6.60 -24.84
N SER A 100 -11.36 -6.89 -26.13
CA SER A 100 -11.87 -8.14 -26.69
C SER A 100 -11.25 -9.39 -26.05
N ARG A 101 -9.96 -9.32 -25.68
CA ARG A 101 -9.29 -10.42 -24.95
C ARG A 101 -9.84 -10.56 -23.52
N LEU A 102 -10.09 -9.44 -22.82
CA LEU A 102 -10.70 -9.45 -21.48
C LEU A 102 -12.14 -9.99 -21.53
N GLU A 103 -12.93 -9.62 -22.52
CA GLU A 103 -14.29 -10.13 -22.71
C GLU A 103 -14.28 -11.64 -23.00
N ALA A 104 -13.37 -12.11 -23.85
CA ALA A 104 -13.18 -13.55 -24.10
C ALA A 104 -12.77 -14.28 -22.82
N PHE A 105 -11.85 -13.73 -22.04
CA PHE A 105 -11.46 -14.29 -20.74
C PHE A 105 -12.65 -14.32 -19.76
N ALA A 106 -13.43 -13.25 -19.65
CA ALA A 106 -14.60 -13.20 -18.79
C ALA A 106 -15.63 -14.27 -19.18
N ALA A 107 -15.84 -14.50 -20.48
CA ALA A 107 -16.74 -15.54 -20.99
C ALA A 107 -16.31 -16.96 -20.58
N THR A 108 -15.01 -17.21 -20.32
CA THR A 108 -14.54 -18.51 -19.79
C THR A 108 -14.89 -18.74 -18.32
N LYS A 109 -15.38 -17.72 -17.61
CA LYS A 109 -15.67 -17.75 -16.17
C LYS A 109 -17.11 -17.33 -15.86
N PRO A 110 -18.14 -18.01 -16.37
CA PRO A 110 -19.53 -17.56 -16.27
C PRO A 110 -20.08 -17.52 -14.84
N ALA A 111 -19.44 -18.23 -13.90
CA ALA A 111 -19.82 -18.22 -12.48
C ALA A 111 -19.25 -17.01 -11.71
N VAL A 112 -18.35 -16.23 -12.30
CA VAL A 112 -17.71 -15.07 -11.66
C VAL A 112 -18.33 -13.78 -12.22
N ASP A 113 -18.71 -12.85 -11.34
CA ASP A 113 -19.26 -11.55 -11.75
C ASP A 113 -18.16 -10.63 -12.28
N ILE A 114 -17.84 -10.75 -13.57
CA ILE A 114 -16.86 -9.92 -14.27
C ILE A 114 -17.58 -9.00 -15.24
N LYS A 115 -17.32 -7.70 -15.16
CA LYS A 115 -17.79 -6.71 -16.12
C LYS A 115 -16.61 -5.92 -16.68
N VAL A 116 -16.47 -5.92 -18.01
CA VAL A 116 -15.43 -5.17 -18.74
C VAL A 116 -15.99 -3.81 -19.13
N PHE A 117 -15.19 -2.76 -18.96
CA PHE A 117 -15.47 -1.38 -19.36
C PHE A 117 -14.46 -0.95 -20.41
N SER A 118 -14.93 -0.70 -21.63
CA SER A 118 -14.10 -0.21 -22.73
C SER A 118 -13.94 1.31 -22.66
N GLY A 119 -12.72 1.81 -22.85
CA GLY A 119 -12.37 3.23 -22.80
C GLY A 119 -11.39 3.55 -21.65
N ALA A 120 -11.03 4.83 -21.52
CA ALA A 120 -10.21 5.29 -20.41
C ALA A 120 -10.94 5.13 -19.07
N PHE A 121 -10.20 4.93 -18.00
CA PHE A 121 -10.78 4.77 -16.66
C PHE A 121 -11.61 6.02 -16.27
N GLU A 122 -11.08 7.21 -16.57
CA GLU A 122 -11.72 8.48 -16.30
C GLU A 122 -13.08 8.63 -17.01
N GLU A 123 -13.23 8.04 -18.18
CA GLU A 123 -14.50 8.05 -18.95
C GLU A 123 -15.56 7.10 -18.35
N ASN A 124 -15.12 6.07 -17.65
CA ASN A 124 -15.95 5.01 -17.11
C ASN A 124 -16.32 5.19 -15.62
N LEU A 125 -15.79 6.20 -14.93
CA LEU A 125 -15.94 6.39 -13.48
C LEU A 125 -17.40 6.41 -13.02
N SER A 126 -18.29 7.12 -13.75
CA SER A 126 -19.71 7.18 -13.41
C SER A 126 -20.40 5.81 -13.52
N ALA A 127 -20.10 5.05 -14.58
CA ALA A 127 -20.68 3.73 -14.80
C ALA A 127 -20.17 2.71 -13.77
N ILE A 128 -18.86 2.73 -13.46
CA ILE A 128 -18.24 1.87 -12.45
C ILE A 128 -18.82 2.22 -11.06
N ARG A 129 -18.91 3.52 -10.73
CA ARG A 129 -19.50 3.97 -9.46
C ARG A 129 -20.94 3.51 -9.29
N ALA A 130 -21.73 3.61 -10.32
CA ALA A 130 -23.15 3.17 -10.28
C ALA A 130 -23.25 1.69 -9.92
N VAL A 131 -22.45 0.83 -10.56
CA VAL A 131 -22.50 -0.61 -10.29
C VAL A 131 -21.77 -1.04 -8.99
N CYS A 132 -20.83 -0.26 -8.49
CA CYS A 132 -20.18 -0.54 -7.20
C CYS A 132 -20.98 -0.05 -6.01
N GLY A 133 -21.72 1.04 -6.17
CA GLY A 133 -22.53 1.65 -5.11
C GLY A 133 -23.98 1.15 -5.03
N ASP A 134 -24.41 0.24 -5.90
CA ASP A 134 -25.79 -0.27 -5.96
C ASP A 134 -26.17 -1.24 -4.83
N ILE A 135 -25.16 -1.81 -4.14
CA ILE A 135 -25.38 -2.75 -3.04
C ILE A 135 -25.02 -2.10 -1.71
N PRO A 136 -25.96 -2.02 -0.75
CA PRO A 136 -25.66 -1.56 0.60
C PRO A 136 -24.58 -2.40 1.27
N ASN A 137 -23.71 -1.75 2.05
CA ASN A 137 -22.59 -2.41 2.76
C ASN A 137 -21.59 -3.13 1.83
N SER A 138 -21.55 -2.77 0.54
CA SER A 138 -20.45 -3.20 -0.32
C SER A 138 -19.18 -2.41 0.00
N PHE A 139 -18.02 -3.05 -0.22
CA PHE A 139 -16.71 -2.43 -0.09
C PHE A 139 -16.00 -2.46 -1.44
N THR A 140 -15.29 -1.41 -1.80
CA THR A 140 -14.59 -1.34 -3.07
C THR A 140 -13.09 -1.21 -2.85
N ILE A 141 -12.31 -2.08 -3.50
CA ILE A 141 -10.86 -1.96 -3.64
C ILE A 141 -10.58 -1.62 -5.10
N THR A 142 -9.94 -0.47 -5.32
CA THR A 142 -9.55 0.00 -6.66
C THR A 142 -8.05 -0.18 -6.83
N PHE A 143 -7.63 -0.86 -7.90
CA PHE A 143 -6.23 -1.00 -8.30
C PHE A 143 -5.95 -0.08 -9.48
N ILE A 144 -5.01 0.86 -9.31
CA ILE A 144 -4.63 1.88 -10.31
C ILE A 144 -3.16 1.67 -10.66
N ASP A 145 -2.90 1.10 -11.84
CA ASP A 145 -1.57 0.77 -12.33
C ASP A 145 -1.29 1.39 -13.70
N PRO A 146 -1.16 2.72 -13.78
CA PRO A 146 -0.89 3.38 -15.06
C PRO A 146 0.54 3.10 -15.54
N THR A 147 0.75 3.09 -16.85
CA THR A 147 2.10 2.96 -17.45
C THR A 147 2.97 4.22 -17.33
N GLY A 148 2.43 5.28 -16.71
CA GLY A 148 3.09 6.58 -16.52
C GLY A 148 2.25 7.49 -15.64
N TRP A 149 2.38 8.81 -15.80
CA TRP A 149 1.59 9.82 -15.08
C TRP A 149 0.49 10.49 -15.94
N ASN A 150 0.21 9.99 -17.13
CA ASN A 150 -0.84 10.56 -17.98
C ASN A 150 -2.23 10.10 -17.53
N VAL A 151 -2.61 10.51 -16.33
CA VAL A 151 -3.86 10.22 -15.65
C VAL A 151 -4.47 11.55 -15.20
N ASP A 152 -5.76 11.75 -15.39
CA ASP A 152 -6.48 12.87 -14.80
C ASP A 152 -6.98 12.47 -13.40
N SER A 153 -6.25 12.92 -12.39
CA SER A 153 -6.53 12.51 -11.00
C SER A 153 -7.76 13.18 -10.39
N ARG A 154 -8.20 14.33 -10.90
CA ARG A 154 -9.33 15.05 -10.29
C ARG A 154 -10.62 14.23 -10.28
N PRO A 155 -11.11 13.71 -11.41
CA PRO A 155 -12.31 12.86 -11.41
C PRO A 155 -12.09 11.54 -10.66
N ILE A 156 -10.87 11.01 -10.64
CA ILE A 156 -10.52 9.80 -9.87
C ILE A 156 -10.62 10.07 -8.36
N PHE A 157 -10.15 11.21 -7.86
CA PHE A 157 -10.26 11.54 -6.43
C PHE A 157 -11.72 11.68 -6.00
N GLU A 158 -12.59 12.29 -6.83
CA GLU A 158 -14.04 12.36 -6.56
C GLU A 158 -14.70 10.97 -6.56
N PHE A 159 -14.27 10.08 -7.45
CA PHE A 159 -14.72 8.70 -7.48
C PHE A 159 -14.33 7.94 -6.19
N LEU A 160 -13.05 8.02 -5.78
CA LEU A 160 -12.56 7.39 -4.56
C LEU A 160 -13.27 7.91 -3.31
N LYS A 161 -13.45 9.24 -3.22
CA LYS A 161 -14.20 9.88 -2.13
C LYS A 161 -15.64 9.38 -2.04
N ALA A 162 -16.29 9.21 -3.19
CA ALA A 162 -17.68 8.79 -3.23
C ALA A 162 -17.89 7.34 -2.78
N LEU A 163 -16.96 6.43 -3.12
CA LEU A 163 -17.04 5.03 -2.75
C LEU A 163 -16.53 4.76 -1.33
N LYS A 164 -15.67 5.61 -0.77
CA LYS A 164 -15.04 5.46 0.55
C LYS A 164 -14.38 4.09 0.76
N GLY A 165 -13.92 3.49 -0.33
CA GLY A 165 -13.20 2.22 -0.34
C GLY A 165 -11.70 2.40 -0.12
N GLU A 166 -10.94 1.47 -0.64
CA GLU A 166 -9.47 1.52 -0.65
C GLU A 166 -8.95 1.61 -2.07
N VAL A 167 -7.79 2.25 -2.24
CA VAL A 167 -7.08 2.29 -3.52
C VAL A 167 -5.64 1.83 -3.34
N LEU A 168 -5.22 0.86 -4.16
CA LEU A 168 -3.81 0.53 -4.37
C LEU A 168 -3.35 1.23 -5.64
N PHE A 169 -2.45 2.19 -5.49
CA PHE A 169 -1.95 3.03 -6.56
C PHE A 169 -0.46 2.74 -6.82
N ASN A 170 -0.12 2.43 -8.06
CA ASN A 170 1.26 2.28 -8.49
C ASN A 170 1.82 3.60 -9.03
N PHE A 171 2.66 4.25 -8.24
CA PHE A 171 3.33 5.51 -8.59
C PHE A 171 4.63 5.24 -9.34
N MET A 172 4.74 5.71 -10.58
CA MET A 172 5.87 5.48 -11.47
C MET A 172 7.06 6.40 -11.18
N ALA A 173 7.75 6.17 -10.07
CA ALA A 173 8.82 7.00 -9.50
C ALA A 173 9.95 7.31 -10.50
N GLU A 174 10.42 6.31 -11.25
CA GLU A 174 11.51 6.50 -12.23
C GLU A 174 11.14 7.51 -13.31
N HIS A 175 9.91 7.44 -13.84
CA HIS A 175 9.42 8.36 -14.85
C HIS A 175 9.29 9.79 -14.29
N VAL A 176 8.77 9.92 -13.08
CA VAL A 176 8.62 11.20 -12.38
C VAL A 176 9.98 11.86 -12.14
N ASN A 177 10.95 11.13 -11.59
CA ASN A 177 12.30 11.66 -11.34
C ASN A 177 12.97 12.21 -12.61
N ARG A 178 12.74 11.54 -13.75
CA ARG A 178 13.32 11.93 -15.03
C ARG A 178 12.71 13.20 -15.62
N HIS A 179 11.42 13.43 -15.41
CA HIS A 179 10.65 14.39 -16.18
C HIS A 179 10.02 15.53 -15.37
N ALA A 180 9.94 15.47 -14.05
CA ALA A 180 9.25 16.48 -13.23
C ALA A 180 9.81 17.92 -13.39
N GLY A 181 11.09 18.05 -13.76
CA GLY A 181 11.70 19.34 -14.06
C GLY A 181 11.57 19.81 -15.52
N TRP A 182 10.92 19.03 -16.40
CA TRP A 182 10.88 19.30 -17.83
C TRP A 182 9.59 20.04 -18.20
N GLU A 183 9.72 21.29 -18.70
CA GLU A 183 8.61 22.19 -19.05
C GLU A 183 7.54 21.56 -19.96
N PRO A 184 7.88 20.81 -21.07
CA PRO A 184 6.87 20.24 -21.94
C PRO A 184 5.88 19.28 -21.28
N VAL A 185 6.17 18.76 -20.09
CA VAL A 185 5.26 17.84 -19.37
C VAL A 185 4.51 18.50 -18.20
N GLU A 186 4.68 19.80 -17.99
CA GLU A 186 4.09 20.53 -16.86
C GLU A 186 2.57 20.37 -16.79
N ALA A 187 1.87 20.55 -17.90
CA ALA A 187 0.41 20.40 -17.95
C ALA A 187 -0.03 18.96 -17.62
N SER A 188 0.76 17.95 -17.99
CA SER A 188 0.43 16.55 -17.66
C SER A 188 0.64 16.25 -16.16
N PHE A 189 1.65 16.84 -15.52
CA PHE A 189 1.80 16.79 -14.07
C PHE A 189 0.69 17.54 -13.35
N GLY A 190 0.23 18.68 -13.89
CA GLY A 190 -0.92 19.40 -13.36
C GLY A 190 -2.19 18.55 -13.33
N ARG A 191 -2.45 17.76 -14.38
CA ARG A 191 -3.56 16.79 -14.40
C ARG A 191 -3.35 15.65 -13.41
N PHE A 192 -2.14 15.08 -13.40
CA PHE A 192 -1.76 14.01 -12.48
C PHE A 192 -1.88 14.40 -11.00
N LEU A 193 -1.51 15.62 -10.66
CA LEU A 193 -1.62 16.17 -9.28
C LEU A 193 -3.01 16.74 -8.98
N ALA A 194 -3.91 16.80 -9.96
CA ALA A 194 -5.18 17.55 -9.87
C ALA A 194 -4.97 19.02 -9.46
N ASP A 195 -3.86 19.63 -9.87
CA ASP A 195 -3.41 20.96 -9.53
C ASP A 195 -2.68 21.63 -10.72
N PRO A 196 -3.33 22.52 -11.48
CA PRO A 196 -2.69 23.20 -12.60
C PRO A 196 -1.52 24.09 -12.15
N ASP A 197 -1.55 24.60 -10.91
CA ASP A 197 -0.58 25.53 -10.34
C ASP A 197 0.42 24.83 -9.40
N TRP A 198 0.76 23.59 -9.64
CA TRP A 198 1.61 22.77 -8.77
C TRP A 198 3.06 23.24 -8.67
N ARG A 199 3.58 23.89 -9.69
CA ARG A 199 5.02 24.24 -9.85
C ARG A 199 5.58 25.09 -8.69
N PRO A 200 4.96 26.22 -8.30
CA PRO A 200 5.45 27.02 -7.18
C PRO A 200 5.52 26.22 -5.87
N THR A 201 4.54 25.35 -5.61
CA THR A 201 4.54 24.50 -4.42
C THR A 201 5.66 23.44 -4.49
N PHE A 202 5.94 22.88 -5.67
CA PHE A 202 7.03 21.94 -5.90
C PHE A 202 8.40 22.59 -5.67
N GLU A 203 8.60 23.81 -6.15
CA GLU A 203 9.85 24.57 -6.00
C GLU A 203 10.10 25.02 -4.56
N ALA A 204 9.05 25.28 -3.80
CA ALA A 204 9.10 25.63 -2.38
C ALA A 204 9.47 24.44 -1.47
N LEU A 205 9.42 23.19 -1.96
CA LEU A 205 9.86 22.02 -1.20
C LEU A 205 11.41 21.98 -1.11
N PRO A 206 11.96 21.35 -0.04
CA PRO A 206 13.41 21.33 0.20
C PRO A 206 14.21 20.94 -1.05
N ALA A 207 15.24 21.70 -1.37
CA ALA A 207 16.02 21.55 -2.59
C ALA A 207 16.72 20.17 -2.68
N GLU A 208 17.11 19.62 -1.52
CA GLU A 208 17.76 18.32 -1.36
C GLU A 208 16.82 17.12 -1.60
N TRP A 209 15.50 17.34 -1.68
CA TRP A 209 14.56 16.27 -1.98
C TRP A 209 14.60 15.90 -3.45
N SER A 210 14.55 14.59 -3.73
CA SER A 210 14.37 14.11 -5.10
C SER A 210 13.03 14.57 -5.69
N ASN A 211 12.96 14.67 -7.02
CA ASN A 211 11.73 14.99 -7.72
C ASN A 211 10.61 14.00 -7.38
N GLU A 212 10.95 12.71 -7.25
CA GLU A 212 10.02 11.67 -6.79
C GLU A 212 9.39 12.03 -5.45
N LYS A 213 10.22 12.35 -4.44
CA LYS A 213 9.75 12.70 -3.10
C LYS A 213 8.85 13.94 -3.13
N LYS A 214 9.23 14.96 -3.91
CA LYS A 214 8.44 16.19 -4.04
C LYS A 214 7.07 15.91 -4.67
N ILE A 215 7.01 15.25 -5.81
CA ILE A 215 5.76 14.94 -6.51
C ILE A 215 4.88 13.99 -5.68
N LEU A 216 5.47 12.97 -5.05
CA LEU A 216 4.72 12.07 -4.16
C LEU A 216 4.06 12.85 -3.01
N THR A 217 4.82 13.75 -2.37
CA THR A 217 4.29 14.61 -1.29
C THR A 217 3.14 15.50 -1.76
N LEU A 218 3.23 16.06 -2.99
CA LEU A 218 2.14 16.85 -3.56
C LEU A 218 0.92 15.99 -3.85
N LEU A 219 1.11 14.80 -4.43
CA LEU A 219 0.01 13.86 -4.71
C LEU A 219 -0.71 13.45 -3.42
N GLU A 220 0.03 13.08 -2.38
CA GLU A 220 -0.51 12.71 -1.07
C GLU A 220 -1.31 13.86 -0.44
N ARG A 221 -0.79 15.09 -0.49
CA ARG A 221 -1.51 16.27 -0.01
C ARG A 221 -2.81 16.49 -0.77
N ARG A 222 -2.79 16.38 -2.10
CA ARG A 222 -3.97 16.56 -2.95
C ARG A 222 -5.02 15.48 -2.73
N MET A 223 -4.63 14.21 -2.60
CA MET A 223 -5.54 13.12 -2.27
C MET A 223 -6.23 13.34 -0.91
N LYS A 224 -5.48 13.75 0.11
CA LYS A 224 -6.04 14.07 1.44
C LYS A 224 -6.96 15.29 1.40
N GLN A 225 -6.58 16.37 0.73
CA GLN A 225 -7.39 17.59 0.56
C GLN A 225 -8.69 17.32 -0.18
N ALA A 226 -8.64 16.50 -1.24
CA ALA A 226 -9.82 16.07 -1.97
C ALA A 226 -10.73 15.14 -1.15
N GLY A 227 -10.25 14.60 -0.04
CA GLY A 227 -10.95 13.60 0.76
C GLY A 227 -10.98 12.22 0.10
N ALA A 228 -10.04 11.91 -0.81
CA ALA A 228 -9.93 10.63 -1.50
C ALA A 228 -9.34 9.53 -0.62
N ALA A 229 -8.57 9.90 0.40
CA ALA A 229 -8.05 8.99 1.42
C ALA A 229 -7.73 9.77 2.70
N ARG A 230 -7.71 9.07 3.84
CA ARG A 230 -7.24 9.60 5.12
C ARG A 230 -5.78 9.27 5.38
N TYR A 231 -5.35 8.07 5.03
CA TYR A 231 -4.00 7.55 5.21
C TYR A 231 -3.45 7.08 3.86
N LEU A 232 -2.16 7.31 3.61
CA LEU A 232 -1.49 7.02 2.35
C LEU A 232 -0.11 6.35 2.58
N PRO A 233 -0.04 5.21 3.31
CA PRO A 233 1.22 4.49 3.44
C PRO A 233 1.72 4.03 2.07
N ASN A 234 3.03 4.12 1.87
CA ASN A 234 3.66 3.69 0.63
C ASN A 234 4.99 2.99 0.90
N PHE A 235 5.51 2.28 -0.09
CA PHE A 235 6.87 1.76 -0.09
C PHE A 235 7.48 1.74 -1.49
N ALA A 236 8.80 1.84 -1.54
CA ALA A 236 9.56 1.80 -2.78
C ALA A 236 9.75 0.37 -3.28
N ILE A 237 9.54 0.16 -4.57
CA ILE A 237 9.92 -1.07 -5.28
C ILE A 237 11.18 -0.72 -6.08
N PRO A 238 12.35 -1.27 -5.71
CA PRO A 238 13.59 -0.97 -6.40
C PRO A 238 13.62 -1.59 -7.80
N LYS A 239 14.46 -1.05 -8.65
CA LYS A 239 14.81 -1.66 -9.91
C LYS A 239 15.72 -2.86 -9.65
N PRO A 240 15.52 -4.00 -10.33
CA PRO A 240 16.38 -5.15 -10.18
C PRO A 240 17.85 -4.76 -10.36
N ARG A 241 18.72 -5.15 -9.43
CA ARG A 241 20.19 -4.90 -9.45
C ARG A 241 20.61 -3.43 -9.38
N GLU A 242 19.69 -2.51 -9.09
CA GLU A 242 19.98 -1.09 -8.88
C GLU A 242 19.37 -0.65 -7.55
N GLU A 243 20.02 0.27 -6.83
CA GLU A 243 19.46 0.86 -5.59
C GLU A 243 18.38 1.93 -5.86
N ARG A 244 18.12 2.20 -7.16
CA ARG A 244 17.19 3.24 -7.58
C ARG A 244 15.75 2.73 -7.56
N THR A 245 14.85 3.53 -6.97
CA THR A 245 13.41 3.26 -6.98
C THR A 245 12.86 3.30 -8.40
N LYS A 246 12.18 2.22 -8.81
CA LYS A 246 11.48 2.18 -10.10
C LYS A 246 10.05 2.68 -9.97
N MET A 247 9.36 2.23 -8.93
CA MET A 247 7.97 2.59 -8.64
C MET A 247 7.72 2.57 -7.14
N ARG A 248 6.62 3.17 -6.71
CA ARG A 248 6.11 3.05 -5.34
C ARG A 248 4.70 2.50 -5.37
N LEU A 249 4.43 1.58 -4.50
CA LEU A 249 3.07 1.14 -4.24
C LEU A 249 2.53 1.90 -3.04
N MET A 250 1.38 2.55 -3.21
CA MET A 250 0.71 3.36 -2.21
C MET A 250 -0.69 2.83 -1.96
N LEU A 251 -1.08 2.74 -0.69
CA LEU A 251 -2.46 2.47 -0.30
C LEU A 251 -3.14 3.78 0.09
N GLY A 252 -4.29 4.09 -0.51
CA GLY A 252 -5.21 5.09 0.03
C GLY A 252 -6.32 4.42 0.81
N THR A 253 -6.44 4.72 2.10
CA THR A 253 -7.45 4.12 2.98
C THR A 253 -8.02 5.15 3.96
N TYR A 254 -9.27 4.95 4.39
CA TYR A 254 -9.88 5.71 5.48
C TYR A 254 -9.73 5.00 6.84
N ASN A 255 -9.30 3.73 6.82
CA ASN A 255 -9.28 2.89 8.00
C ASN A 255 -7.84 2.65 8.49
N ARG A 256 -7.60 2.87 9.79
CA ARG A 256 -6.32 2.58 10.44
C ARG A 256 -5.85 1.12 10.25
N HIS A 257 -6.78 0.18 10.20
CA HIS A 257 -6.45 -1.23 9.99
C HIS A 257 -5.92 -1.50 8.57
N GLY A 258 -6.30 -0.68 7.58
CA GLY A 258 -5.70 -0.73 6.24
C GLY A 258 -4.20 -0.44 6.27
N VAL A 259 -3.77 0.54 7.08
CA VAL A 259 -2.34 0.87 7.27
C VAL A 259 -1.58 -0.31 7.88
N GLU A 260 -2.14 -0.95 8.92
CA GLU A 260 -1.51 -2.12 9.56
C GLU A 260 -1.42 -3.31 8.61
N VAL A 261 -2.49 -3.61 7.86
CA VAL A 261 -2.47 -4.65 6.81
C VAL A 261 -1.39 -4.35 5.78
N PHE A 262 -1.31 -3.10 5.32
CA PHE A 262 -0.32 -2.68 4.34
C PHE A 262 1.12 -2.94 4.83
N ARG A 263 1.46 -2.55 6.05
CA ARG A 263 2.79 -2.76 6.64
C ARG A 263 3.11 -4.24 6.89
N THR A 264 2.11 -5.02 7.32
CA THR A 264 2.25 -6.48 7.47
C THR A 264 2.56 -7.13 6.12
N VAL A 265 1.80 -6.79 5.08
CA VAL A 265 2.02 -7.31 3.72
C VAL A 265 3.34 -6.85 3.14
N GLN A 266 3.75 -5.60 3.38
CA GLN A 266 5.07 -5.09 2.96
C GLN A 266 6.20 -5.94 3.53
N GLU A 267 6.14 -6.30 4.80
CA GLU A 267 7.14 -7.17 5.46
C GLU A 267 7.18 -8.56 4.82
N ASP A 268 6.02 -9.19 4.64
CA ASP A 268 5.91 -10.54 4.06
C ASP A 268 6.41 -10.58 2.61
N VAL A 269 5.98 -9.62 1.81
CA VAL A 269 6.36 -9.51 0.39
C VAL A 269 7.86 -9.32 0.25
N LYS A 270 8.49 -8.50 1.11
CA LYS A 270 9.93 -8.32 1.09
C LYS A 270 10.67 -9.63 1.34
N LYS A 271 10.27 -10.38 2.36
CA LYS A 271 10.87 -11.69 2.69
C LYS A 271 10.74 -12.68 1.53
N ILE A 272 9.54 -12.76 0.92
CA ILE A 272 9.29 -13.64 -0.22
C ILE A 272 10.13 -13.20 -1.43
N ALA A 273 10.13 -11.92 -1.78
CA ALA A 273 10.88 -11.41 -2.91
C ALA A 273 12.39 -11.68 -2.79
N ILE A 274 12.96 -11.49 -1.60
CA ILE A 274 14.38 -11.80 -1.33
C ILE A 274 14.64 -13.28 -1.54
N ARG A 275 13.78 -14.17 -1.03
CA ARG A 275 13.90 -15.62 -1.19
C ARG A 275 13.87 -16.02 -2.65
N GLU A 276 12.90 -15.54 -3.40
CA GLU A 276 12.75 -15.86 -4.81
C GLU A 276 13.94 -15.36 -5.65
N TRP A 277 14.44 -14.15 -5.37
CA TRP A 277 15.63 -13.63 -6.04
C TRP A 277 16.90 -14.40 -5.70
N HIS A 278 17.06 -14.83 -4.45
CA HIS A 278 18.17 -15.68 -4.06
C HIS A 278 18.13 -17.01 -4.81
N ASN A 279 16.95 -17.65 -4.86
CA ASN A 279 16.77 -18.91 -5.57
C ASN A 279 17.11 -18.78 -7.06
N LEU A 280 16.64 -17.71 -7.72
CA LEU A 280 16.98 -17.44 -9.12
C LEU A 280 18.50 -17.27 -9.33
N LYS A 281 19.19 -16.55 -8.44
CA LYS A 281 20.64 -16.35 -8.53
C LYS A 281 21.43 -17.67 -8.36
N VAL A 282 21.01 -18.52 -7.43
CA VAL A 282 21.64 -19.83 -7.20
C VAL A 282 21.45 -20.71 -8.44
N VAL A 283 20.27 -20.75 -9.03
CA VAL A 283 19.99 -21.52 -10.26
C VAL A 283 20.82 -20.99 -11.44
N ASP A 284 20.84 -19.66 -11.62
CA ASP A 284 21.55 -19.03 -12.76
C ASP A 284 23.08 -19.14 -12.63
N SER A 285 23.64 -19.07 -11.41
CA SER A 285 25.09 -19.10 -11.17
C SER A 285 25.70 -20.50 -11.08
N ARG A 286 24.88 -21.54 -10.84
CA ARG A 286 25.31 -22.90 -10.52
C ARG A 286 26.31 -22.99 -9.35
N GLN A 287 26.34 -21.95 -8.50
CA GLN A 287 27.21 -21.89 -7.33
C GLN A 287 26.37 -22.02 -6.06
N ASP A 288 26.84 -22.88 -5.14
CA ASP A 288 26.24 -22.94 -3.80
C ASP A 288 26.52 -21.62 -3.06
N SER A 289 25.50 -21.06 -2.45
CA SER A 289 25.66 -19.89 -1.59
C SER A 289 26.35 -20.27 -0.29
N MET A 290 27.36 -19.49 0.12
CA MET A 290 28.05 -19.69 1.44
C MET A 290 27.12 -19.35 2.63
N PHE A 291 26.01 -18.65 2.39
CA PHE A 291 25.04 -18.27 3.41
C PHE A 291 23.71 -18.98 3.18
N THR A 292 23.04 -19.32 4.27
CA THR A 292 21.67 -19.82 4.18
C THR A 292 20.74 -18.70 3.67
N VAL A 293 19.70 -19.08 2.94
CA VAL A 293 18.68 -18.13 2.44
C VAL A 293 18.09 -17.30 3.59
N ASP A 294 17.87 -17.92 4.74
CA ASP A 294 17.29 -17.24 5.90
C ASP A 294 18.23 -16.19 6.50
N ALA A 295 19.53 -16.45 6.59
CA ALA A 295 20.51 -15.45 7.03
C ALA A 295 20.59 -14.25 6.05
N PHE A 296 20.46 -14.51 4.74
CA PHE A 296 20.41 -13.45 3.75
C PHE A 296 19.13 -12.62 3.85
N ILE A 297 17.98 -13.27 4.04
CA ILE A 297 16.69 -12.58 4.27
C ILE A 297 16.79 -11.69 5.51
N GLU A 298 17.32 -12.20 6.61
CA GLU A 298 17.47 -11.45 7.86
C GLU A 298 18.35 -10.21 7.66
N ALA A 299 19.50 -10.33 7.02
CA ALA A 299 20.39 -9.21 6.73
C ALA A 299 19.70 -8.12 5.88
N GLU A 300 18.99 -8.51 4.82
CA GLU A 300 18.26 -7.58 3.96
C GLU A 300 17.08 -6.91 4.67
N VAL A 301 16.36 -7.62 5.53
CA VAL A 301 15.27 -7.05 6.35
C VAL A 301 15.82 -6.07 7.38
N GLN A 302 16.96 -6.39 8.00
CA GLN A 302 17.64 -5.48 8.93
C GLN A 302 18.17 -4.21 8.24
N ARG A 303 18.54 -4.29 6.98
CA ARG A 303 19.05 -3.14 6.23
C ARG A 303 17.96 -2.10 5.96
N ASP A 304 16.81 -2.50 5.41
CA ASP A 304 15.77 -1.59 4.93
C ASP A 304 14.33 -2.17 4.99
N GLY A 305 14.10 -3.18 5.86
CA GLY A 305 12.79 -3.79 6.07
C GLY A 305 11.87 -2.97 6.98
N VAL A 306 10.64 -3.47 7.13
CA VAL A 306 9.70 -2.96 8.14
C VAL A 306 10.30 -3.19 9.52
N GLY A 307 10.40 -2.12 10.32
CA GLY A 307 11.00 -2.20 11.66
C GLY A 307 12.54 -2.31 11.68
N CYS A 308 13.24 -2.06 10.56
CA CYS A 308 14.69 -1.98 10.57
C CYS A 308 15.20 -0.84 11.49
N PRO A 309 16.49 -0.83 11.93
CA PRO A 309 16.99 0.16 12.88
C PRO A 309 16.78 1.62 12.45
N GLU A 310 16.86 1.91 11.17
CA GLU A 310 16.58 3.25 10.63
C GLU A 310 15.11 3.62 10.79
N ASN A 311 14.20 2.72 10.41
CA ASN A 311 12.76 2.92 10.58
C ASN A 311 12.36 3.03 12.06
N MET A 312 12.99 2.27 12.95
CA MET A 312 12.75 2.38 14.39
C MET A 312 13.14 3.76 14.91
N ARG A 313 14.32 4.29 14.53
CA ARG A 313 14.74 5.65 14.90
C ARG A 313 13.81 6.72 14.35
N ALA A 314 13.43 6.61 13.07
CA ALA A 314 12.50 7.54 12.43
C ALA A 314 11.12 7.51 13.10
N ALA A 315 10.61 6.33 13.44
CA ALA A 315 9.33 6.16 14.12
C ALA A 315 9.36 6.70 15.55
N THR A 316 10.50 6.58 16.24
CA THR A 316 10.70 7.19 17.57
C THR A 316 10.59 8.70 17.50
N ALA A 317 11.30 9.32 16.55
CA ALA A 317 11.25 10.77 16.35
C ALA A 317 9.85 11.28 15.94
N GLU A 318 9.17 10.53 15.07
CA GLU A 318 7.84 10.89 14.61
C GLU A 318 6.77 10.73 15.72
N LEU A 319 6.86 9.68 16.54
CA LEU A 319 5.99 9.52 17.69
C LEU A 319 6.18 10.64 18.71
N ASP A 320 7.43 11.00 19.01
CA ASP A 320 7.77 12.09 19.91
C ASP A 320 7.24 13.43 19.40
N ARG A 321 7.44 13.74 18.10
CA ARG A 321 6.88 14.93 17.46
C ARG A 321 5.35 14.98 17.59
N LEU A 322 4.69 13.88 17.25
CA LEU A 322 3.23 13.77 17.27
C LEU A 322 2.66 13.97 18.68
N VAL A 323 3.28 13.36 19.70
CA VAL A 323 2.84 13.50 21.09
C VAL A 323 3.05 14.92 21.61
N ARG A 324 4.11 15.62 21.20
CA ARG A 324 4.32 17.05 21.53
C ARG A 324 3.30 17.95 20.88
N GLU A 325 2.95 17.69 19.61
CA GLU A 325 1.94 18.47 18.89
C GLU A 325 0.51 18.21 19.39
N GLN A 326 0.24 16.98 19.86
CA GLN A 326 -1.08 16.54 20.30
C GLN A 326 -0.99 15.80 21.65
N PRO A 327 -0.71 16.50 22.77
CA PRO A 327 -0.66 15.88 24.07
C PRO A 327 -1.98 15.20 24.43
N GLY A 328 -1.91 13.96 24.90
CA GLY A 328 -3.10 13.14 25.20
C GLY A 328 -3.68 12.41 24.00
N ILE A 329 -2.98 12.36 22.85
CA ILE A 329 -3.35 11.51 21.72
C ILE A 329 -3.43 10.06 22.18
N THR A 330 -4.48 9.33 21.78
CA THR A 330 -4.58 7.90 22.09
C THR A 330 -3.58 7.09 21.25
N PHE A 331 -3.07 6.00 21.83
CA PHE A 331 -2.12 5.13 21.13
C PHE A 331 -2.69 4.64 19.79
N GLU A 332 -3.97 4.24 19.76
CA GLU A 332 -4.64 3.80 18.53
C GLU A 332 -4.76 4.89 17.45
N SER A 333 -4.78 6.17 17.84
CA SER A 333 -4.79 7.30 16.91
C SER A 333 -3.38 7.64 16.42
N ALA A 334 -2.36 7.45 17.24
CA ALA A 334 -0.97 7.72 16.90
C ALA A 334 -0.40 6.66 15.93
N VAL A 335 -0.74 5.37 16.13
CA VAL A 335 -0.23 4.25 15.32
C VAL A 335 -0.36 4.48 13.82
N PRO A 336 -1.53 4.74 13.24
CA PRO A 336 -1.66 4.89 11.79
C PRO A 336 -0.95 6.14 11.27
N LEU A 337 -0.83 7.20 12.04
CA LEU A 337 -0.15 8.43 11.65
C LEU A 337 1.36 8.21 11.51
N VAL A 338 1.98 7.51 12.48
CA VAL A 338 3.40 7.15 12.41
C VAL A 338 3.65 6.09 11.34
N SER A 339 2.84 5.02 11.31
CA SER A 339 3.01 3.92 10.36
C SER A 339 2.70 4.31 8.91
N GLU A 340 1.97 5.39 8.67
CA GLU A 340 1.81 5.98 7.34
C GLU A 340 3.14 6.52 6.82
N GLN A 341 3.87 7.25 7.64
CA GLN A 341 5.11 7.94 7.27
C GLN A 341 6.34 7.01 7.30
N VAL A 342 6.37 6.09 8.24
CA VAL A 342 7.51 5.22 8.51
C VAL A 342 7.10 3.75 8.41
N ALA A 343 7.99 2.92 7.86
CA ALA A 343 7.72 1.49 7.72
C ALA A 343 7.90 0.75 9.05
N VAL A 344 6.90 0.92 9.93
CA VAL A 344 6.78 0.22 11.21
C VAL A 344 5.36 -0.31 11.41
N ARG A 345 5.21 -1.31 12.29
CA ARG A 345 3.93 -1.89 12.70
C ARG A 345 3.56 -1.44 14.11
N GLU A 346 2.30 -1.65 14.49
CA GLU A 346 1.81 -1.37 15.85
C GLU A 346 2.68 -2.00 16.94
N THR A 347 3.17 -3.22 16.71
CA THR A 347 4.05 -3.93 17.66
C THR A 347 5.34 -3.17 17.94
N HIS A 348 5.98 -2.62 16.89
CA HIS A 348 7.19 -1.81 17.01
C HIS A 348 6.91 -0.51 17.79
N LEU A 349 5.78 0.13 17.51
CA LEU A 349 5.40 1.36 18.22
C LEU A 349 5.08 1.12 19.71
N LYS A 350 4.54 -0.06 20.05
CA LYS A 350 4.39 -0.46 21.47
C LYS A 350 5.75 -0.56 22.17
N ASP A 351 6.74 -1.15 21.50
CA ASP A 351 8.07 -1.27 22.07
C ASP A 351 8.77 0.08 22.20
N ILE A 352 8.70 0.94 21.17
CA ILE A 352 9.20 2.31 21.19
C ILE A 352 8.57 3.09 22.36
N ALA A 353 7.25 3.05 22.50
CA ALA A 353 6.56 3.78 23.57
C ALA A 353 7.02 3.33 24.97
N VAL A 354 7.23 2.02 25.17
CA VAL A 354 7.75 1.47 26.43
C VAL A 354 9.17 1.94 26.70
N GLU A 355 10.05 1.93 25.69
CA GLU A 355 11.44 2.41 25.81
C GLU A 355 11.50 3.91 26.13
N GLN A 356 10.72 4.73 25.43
CA GLN A 356 10.63 6.16 25.69
C GLN A 356 10.07 6.48 27.09
N ARG A 357 9.08 5.70 27.56
CA ARG A 357 8.58 5.85 28.93
C ARG A 357 9.66 5.54 29.97
N LYS A 358 10.43 4.44 29.77
CA LYS A 358 11.55 4.08 30.65
C LYS A 358 12.64 5.15 30.67
N ALA A 359 12.88 5.77 29.51
CA ALA A 359 13.84 6.87 29.38
C ALA A 359 13.33 8.20 29.97
N GLY A 360 12.06 8.28 30.41
CA GLY A 360 11.46 9.50 30.93
C GLY A 360 11.16 10.54 29.85
N LEU A 361 11.03 10.13 28.60
CA LEU A 361 10.72 11.01 27.46
C LEU A 361 9.23 11.04 27.13
N LEU A 362 8.51 9.98 27.50
CA LEU A 362 7.09 9.81 27.28
C LEU A 362 6.42 9.41 28.60
N HIS A 363 5.22 9.93 28.83
CA HIS A 363 4.39 9.54 29.98
C HIS A 363 3.05 8.95 29.50
N PHE A 364 2.62 7.85 30.12
CA PHE A 364 1.29 7.27 29.99
C PHE A 364 0.99 6.28 31.12
N ASP A 365 -0.29 6.18 31.46
CA ASP A 365 -0.76 5.23 32.46
C ASP A 365 -1.17 3.91 31.80
N LEU A 366 -0.92 2.82 32.51
CA LEU A 366 -1.32 1.49 32.05
C LEU A 366 -2.33 0.88 33.02
N PRO A 367 -3.33 0.16 32.50
CA PRO A 367 -4.18 -0.67 33.31
C PRO A 367 -3.37 -1.69 34.13
N PRO A 368 -3.84 -2.13 35.29
CA PRO A 368 -3.16 -3.14 36.10
C PRO A 368 -2.74 -4.36 35.27
N ARG A 369 -1.53 -4.86 35.50
CA ARG A 369 -0.92 -6.02 34.79
C ARG A 369 -0.59 -5.83 33.32
N LYS A 370 -0.79 -4.65 32.71
CA LYS A 370 -0.35 -4.35 31.36
C LYS A 370 1.04 -3.74 31.37
N GLN A 371 1.87 -4.14 30.40
CA GLN A 371 3.25 -3.64 30.25
C GLN A 371 3.42 -2.72 29.02
N LYS A 372 2.49 -2.79 28.07
CA LYS A 372 2.51 -2.04 26.81
C LYS A 372 1.23 -1.22 26.65
N PRO A 373 1.28 -0.09 25.93
CA PRO A 373 0.11 0.74 25.72
C PRO A 373 -1.03 -0.04 25.06
N GLN A 374 -2.25 0.24 25.51
CA GLN A 374 -3.48 -0.27 24.95
C GLN A 374 -4.05 0.74 23.94
N PRO A 375 -5.04 0.38 23.12
CA PRO A 375 -5.60 1.30 22.12
C PRO A 375 -6.01 2.66 22.68
N ASP A 376 -6.66 2.69 23.82
CA ASP A 376 -7.18 3.87 24.52
C ASP A 376 -6.15 4.61 25.40
N THR A 377 -4.92 4.08 25.51
CA THR A 377 -3.85 4.70 26.30
C THR A 377 -3.50 6.07 25.73
N LYS A 378 -3.61 7.11 26.55
CA LYS A 378 -3.24 8.48 26.20
C LYS A 378 -1.75 8.71 26.42
N LEU A 379 -1.10 9.31 25.43
CA LEU A 379 0.34 9.58 25.42
C LEU A 379 0.60 11.07 25.67
N TYR A 380 1.54 11.38 26.55
CA TYR A 380 1.92 12.73 26.91
C TYR A 380 3.45 12.90 26.81
N PRO A 381 3.96 14.08 26.45
CA PRO A 381 5.38 14.37 26.57
C PRO A 381 5.76 14.38 28.06
N ALA A 382 6.99 13.99 28.38
CA ALA A 382 7.48 14.17 29.75
C ALA A 382 7.48 15.67 30.10
N THR A 383 6.87 16.02 31.21
CA THR A 383 6.96 17.38 31.77
C THR A 383 8.32 17.58 32.44
N ALA A 384 8.90 18.77 32.34
CA ALA A 384 10.18 19.06 32.96
C ALA A 384 10.18 18.84 34.49
N GLU A 385 9.02 18.86 35.15
CA GLU A 385 8.85 18.60 36.57
C GLU A 385 9.02 17.14 37.00
N ALA A 386 8.81 16.18 36.08
CA ALA A 386 8.98 14.75 36.41
C ALA A 386 10.45 14.27 36.39
N ALA A 387 11.38 15.12 36.01
CA ALA A 387 12.81 14.79 36.00
C ALA A 387 13.50 14.94 37.37
N ASP A 388 12.88 15.66 38.32
CA ASP A 388 13.48 16.02 39.62
C ASP A 388 13.13 15.02 40.75
N ASP A 389 12.17 14.11 40.50
CA ASP A 389 11.73 13.11 41.49
C ASP A 389 12.45 11.75 41.37
N ARG A 390 13.66 11.71 40.82
CA ARG A 390 14.49 10.52 40.88
C ARG A 390 15.08 10.35 42.27
N PRO A 391 14.85 9.27 42.98
CA PRO A 391 15.60 9.00 44.20
C PRO A 391 17.09 8.92 43.83
N THR A 392 17.86 9.86 44.29
CA THR A 392 19.33 9.75 44.29
C THR A 392 19.70 8.46 44.99
N ALA A 393 20.14 7.47 44.21
CA ALA A 393 20.78 6.29 44.79
C ALA A 393 21.98 6.79 45.60
N SER A 394 21.83 6.85 46.90
CA SER A 394 22.96 6.98 47.83
C SER A 394 23.84 5.73 47.71
N LEU A 395 25.11 5.98 47.39
CA LEU A 395 26.22 5.06 47.43
C LEU A 395 26.33 4.30 48.75
#